data_55f744ed3e7a6f5bcc278ba9eb408c20
#
_entry.id   55f744ed3e7a6f5bcc278ba9eb408c20
#
_cell.length_a   1.000
_cell.length_b   1.000
_cell.length_c   1.000
_cell.angle_alpha   90.00
_cell.angle_beta   90.00
_cell.angle_gamma   90.00
#
_symmetry.space_group_name_H-M   'P 1'
#
loop_
_entity.id
_entity.type
_entity.pdbx_description
1 polymer ?
#
loop_
_entity_poly.entity_id
_entity_poly.type
_entity_poly.pdbx_seq_one_letter_code
_entity_poly.pdbx_strand_id
1 'polypeptide(L)'
;MLKAIDRINAWVGQGVAWLVPVLILELVYDTAARYLFNAPTQWSYDISYMLYGTIFLAAAGYTLQKDQHVRIELLYDRFSPRGKAAIDCIGYLLFFFPALTALVYYGGQFAWKSWMLLETSSASMWQPPIYPFKAVLPVTALLLLVQGLALFIRSARTLLQGDTR
;
A
#
# COMPACT_ATOMS: atom_id res chain seq x y z
N MET A 1 12.43 18.37 -0.13
CA MET A 1 12.47 16.91 -0.06
C MET A 1 11.14 16.31 0.41
N LEU A 2 10.61 16.66 1.58
CA LEU A 2 9.34 16.11 2.10
C LEU A 2 8.14 16.30 1.16
N LYS A 3 8.00 17.49 0.54
CA LYS A 3 6.94 17.76 -0.45
C LYS A 3 7.03 16.91 -1.72
N ALA A 4 8.24 16.46 -2.10
CA ALA A 4 8.42 15.57 -3.25
C ALA A 4 7.91 14.16 -2.95
N ILE A 5 8.18 13.65 -1.74
CA ILE A 5 7.67 12.36 -1.26
C ILE A 5 6.14 12.36 -1.26
N ASP A 6 5.53 13.42 -0.69
CA ASP A 6 4.09 13.58 -0.68
C ASP A 6 3.51 13.60 -2.10
N ARG A 7 4.17 14.28 -3.04
CA ARG A 7 3.72 14.34 -4.43
C ARG A 7 3.75 12.97 -5.11
N ILE A 8 4.83 12.20 -4.89
CA ILE A 8 4.95 10.84 -5.45
C ILE A 8 3.82 9.95 -4.93
N ASN A 9 3.59 9.92 -3.62
CA ASN A 9 2.51 9.12 -3.04
C ASN A 9 1.12 9.58 -3.50
N ALA A 10 0.90 10.88 -3.65
CA ALA A 10 -0.35 11.41 -4.20
C ALA A 10 -0.57 10.98 -5.65
N TRP A 11 0.46 11.01 -6.49
CA TRP A 11 0.39 10.55 -7.88
C TRP A 11 0.12 9.05 -7.98
N VAL A 12 0.82 8.25 -7.18
CA VAL A 12 0.58 6.80 -7.12
C VAL A 12 -0.85 6.52 -6.67
N GLY A 13 -1.31 7.17 -5.59
CA GLY A 13 -2.68 6.98 -5.08
C GLY A 13 -3.75 7.38 -6.09
N GLN A 14 -3.58 8.52 -6.78
CA GLN A 14 -4.50 8.96 -7.84
C GLN A 14 -4.49 8.01 -9.05
N GLY A 15 -3.30 7.55 -9.48
CA GLY A 15 -3.19 6.59 -10.57
C GLY A 15 -3.87 5.27 -10.24
N VAL A 16 -3.64 4.76 -9.03
CA VAL A 16 -4.24 3.52 -8.56
C VAL A 16 -5.76 3.63 -8.39
N ALA A 17 -6.28 4.81 -8.04
CA ALA A 17 -7.73 5.03 -7.97
C ALA A 17 -8.44 4.71 -9.29
N TRP A 18 -7.78 4.91 -10.43
CA TRP A 18 -8.33 4.56 -11.75
C TRP A 18 -8.40 3.04 -12.02
N LEU A 19 -7.70 2.23 -11.24
CA LEU A 19 -7.83 0.78 -11.31
C LEU A 19 -9.14 0.28 -10.68
N VAL A 20 -9.78 1.07 -9.81
CA VAL A 20 -11.05 0.69 -9.18
C VAL A 20 -12.19 0.57 -10.20
N PRO A 21 -12.46 1.55 -11.09
CA PRO A 21 -13.42 1.37 -12.17
C PRO A 21 -13.08 0.18 -13.09
N VAL A 22 -11.80 -0.06 -13.37
CA VAL A 22 -11.36 -1.20 -14.19
C VAL A 22 -11.73 -2.51 -13.50
N LEU A 23 -11.46 -2.63 -12.19
CA LEU A 23 -11.84 -3.81 -11.40
C LEU A 23 -13.36 -4.02 -11.39
N ILE A 24 -14.14 -2.94 -11.23
CA ILE A 24 -15.60 -3.03 -11.24
C ILE A 24 -16.09 -3.53 -12.61
N LEU A 25 -15.60 -2.97 -13.70
CA LEU A 25 -15.99 -3.36 -15.05
C LEU A 25 -15.61 -4.82 -15.36
N GLU A 26 -14.45 -5.25 -14.90
CA GLU A 26 -14.00 -6.64 -15.03
C GLU A 26 -14.93 -7.60 -14.29
N LEU A 27 -15.27 -7.32 -13.03
CA LEU A 27 -16.17 -8.14 -12.22
C LEU A 27 -17.60 -8.18 -12.80
N VAL A 28 -18.08 -7.04 -13.32
CA VAL A 28 -19.39 -6.97 -14.00
C VAL A 28 -19.37 -7.84 -15.27
N TYR A 29 -18.30 -7.76 -16.04
CA TYR A 29 -18.13 -8.56 -17.25
C TYR A 29 -18.13 -10.08 -16.93
N ASP A 30 -17.31 -10.53 -15.95
CA ASP A 30 -17.28 -11.95 -15.56
C ASP A 30 -18.64 -12.43 -15.07
N THR A 31 -19.32 -11.62 -14.25
CA THR A 31 -20.65 -11.95 -13.74
C THR A 31 -21.65 -12.07 -14.90
N ALA A 32 -21.67 -11.12 -15.82
CA ALA A 32 -22.55 -11.15 -16.99
C ALA A 32 -22.24 -12.36 -17.90
N ALA A 33 -20.96 -12.60 -18.19
CA ALA A 33 -20.53 -13.74 -18.98
C ALA A 33 -20.99 -15.07 -18.38
N ARG A 34 -20.84 -15.21 -17.09
CA ARG A 34 -21.22 -16.42 -16.34
C ARG A 34 -22.72 -16.66 -16.29
N TYR A 35 -23.51 -15.63 -15.94
CA TYR A 35 -24.93 -15.80 -15.66
C TYR A 35 -25.84 -15.57 -16.88
N LEU A 36 -25.47 -14.68 -17.81
CA LEU A 36 -26.29 -14.40 -18.99
C LEU A 36 -25.91 -15.28 -20.18
N PHE A 37 -24.63 -15.59 -20.32
CA PHE A 37 -24.11 -16.30 -21.50
C PHE A 37 -23.64 -17.72 -21.18
N ASN A 38 -23.70 -18.15 -19.91
CA ASN A 38 -23.20 -19.44 -19.44
C ASN A 38 -21.76 -19.74 -19.89
N ALA A 39 -20.94 -18.69 -20.01
CA ALA A 39 -19.55 -18.69 -20.48
C ALA A 39 -18.61 -18.16 -19.39
N PRO A 40 -18.29 -18.95 -18.32
CA PRO A 40 -17.43 -18.52 -17.25
C PRO A 40 -16.02 -18.21 -17.76
N THR A 41 -15.44 -17.09 -17.31
CA THR A 41 -14.10 -16.69 -17.69
C THR A 41 -13.05 -17.44 -16.85
N GLN A 42 -11.94 -17.85 -17.47
CA GLN A 42 -10.86 -18.55 -16.77
C GLN A 42 -9.81 -17.59 -16.22
N TRP A 43 -9.80 -16.35 -16.68
CA TRP A 43 -8.77 -15.33 -16.38
C TRP A 43 -9.22 -14.31 -15.33
N SER A 44 -10.53 -14.16 -15.12
CA SER A 44 -11.13 -13.13 -14.25
C SER A 44 -10.59 -13.20 -12.83
N TYR A 45 -10.49 -14.38 -12.26
CA TYR A 45 -9.97 -14.56 -10.90
C TYR A 45 -8.56 -13.98 -10.72
N ASP A 46 -7.64 -14.29 -11.64
CA ASP A 46 -6.26 -13.80 -11.54
C ASP A 46 -6.18 -12.29 -11.73
N ILE A 47 -6.92 -11.73 -12.68
CA ILE A 47 -6.95 -10.28 -12.94
C ILE A 47 -7.55 -9.54 -11.76
N SER A 48 -8.69 -9.97 -11.23
CA SER A 48 -9.32 -9.38 -10.05
C SER A 48 -8.39 -9.40 -8.85
N TYR A 49 -7.73 -10.54 -8.60
CA TYR A 49 -6.79 -10.70 -7.50
C TYR A 49 -5.59 -9.74 -7.63
N MET A 50 -5.00 -9.65 -8.83
CA MET A 50 -3.85 -8.77 -9.08
C MET A 50 -4.24 -7.29 -9.00
N LEU A 51 -5.41 -6.90 -9.56
CA LEU A 51 -5.92 -5.53 -9.48
C LEU A 51 -6.22 -5.15 -8.04
N TYR A 52 -7.00 -5.97 -7.33
CA TYR A 52 -7.36 -5.71 -5.94
C TYR A 52 -6.12 -5.59 -5.05
N GLY A 53 -5.19 -6.54 -5.15
CA GLY A 53 -3.94 -6.52 -4.38
C GLY A 53 -3.09 -5.28 -4.69
N THR A 54 -2.99 -4.89 -5.96
CA THR A 54 -2.27 -3.67 -6.37
C THR A 54 -2.93 -2.42 -5.82
N ILE A 55 -4.27 -2.30 -5.92
CA ILE A 55 -5.04 -1.18 -5.38
C ILE A 55 -4.80 -1.06 -3.87
N PHE A 56 -4.96 -2.16 -3.15
CA PHE A 56 -4.83 -2.18 -1.70
C PHE A 56 -3.43 -1.78 -1.23
N LEU A 57 -2.39 -2.40 -1.82
CA LEU A 57 -1.02 -2.14 -1.44
C LEU A 57 -0.56 -0.72 -1.83
N ALA A 58 -0.83 -0.29 -3.06
CA ALA A 58 -0.33 0.98 -3.55
C ALA A 58 -1.10 2.19 -2.99
N ALA A 59 -2.35 2.03 -2.56
CA ALA A 59 -3.09 3.09 -1.87
C ALA A 59 -2.57 3.37 -0.45
N ALA A 60 -1.87 2.42 0.19
CA ALA A 60 -1.45 2.54 1.57
C ALA A 60 -0.55 3.76 1.83
N GLY A 61 0.36 4.09 0.91
CA GLY A 61 1.24 5.28 1.02
C GLY A 61 0.45 6.60 0.98
N TYR A 62 -0.55 6.68 0.11
CA TYR A 62 -1.44 7.84 0.02
C TYR A 62 -2.34 7.97 1.26
N THR A 63 -2.88 6.87 1.75
CA THR A 63 -3.68 6.83 2.98
C THR A 63 -2.87 7.30 4.18
N LEU A 64 -1.61 6.84 4.29
CA LEU A 64 -0.69 7.30 5.33
C LEU A 64 -0.40 8.80 5.21
N GLN A 65 -0.20 9.32 4.00
CA GLN A 65 0.03 10.75 3.75
C GLN A 65 -1.14 11.62 4.22
N LYS A 66 -2.38 11.13 4.05
CA LYS A 66 -3.61 11.86 4.43
C LYS A 66 -3.96 11.73 5.92
N ASP A 67 -3.07 11.13 6.71
CA ASP A 67 -3.29 10.89 8.14
C ASP A 67 -4.54 10.05 8.45
N GLN A 68 -5.00 9.29 7.45
CA GLN A 68 -6.18 8.41 7.52
C GLN A 68 -5.84 6.98 7.97
N HIS A 69 -4.63 6.77 8.49
CA HIS A 69 -4.30 5.50 9.12
C HIS A 69 -5.08 5.35 10.42
N VAL A 70 -5.59 4.15 10.66
CA VAL A 70 -6.38 3.84 11.86
C VAL A 70 -5.59 4.20 13.11
N ARG A 71 -6.08 5.20 13.85
CA ARG A 71 -5.58 5.61 15.16
C ARG A 71 -6.70 5.46 16.18
N ILE A 72 -6.35 5.15 17.42
CA ILE A 72 -7.32 5.16 18.52
C ILE A 72 -7.50 6.63 18.93
N GLU A 73 -8.32 7.38 18.20
CA GLU A 73 -8.54 8.82 18.36
C GLU A 73 -8.96 9.18 19.80
N LEU A 74 -9.79 8.34 20.43
CA LEU A 74 -10.28 8.53 21.81
C LEU A 74 -9.16 8.67 22.84
N LEU A 75 -8.05 7.96 22.68
CA LEU A 75 -6.89 8.07 23.57
C LEU A 75 -5.93 9.15 23.09
N TYR A 76 -5.72 9.23 21.79
CA TYR A 76 -4.78 10.16 21.15
C TYR A 76 -5.17 11.63 21.40
N ASP A 77 -6.47 11.97 21.35
CA ASP A 77 -6.95 13.35 21.51
C ASP A 77 -6.80 13.91 22.91
N ARG A 78 -6.56 13.08 23.92
CA ARG A 78 -6.29 13.51 25.28
C ARG A 78 -4.87 14.04 25.49
N PHE A 79 -3.95 13.78 24.56
CA PHE A 79 -2.56 14.20 24.70
C PHE A 79 -2.31 15.59 24.11
N SER A 80 -1.37 16.32 24.73
CA SER A 80 -0.87 17.58 24.18
C SER A 80 -0.20 17.35 22.81
N PRO A 81 -0.02 18.38 21.97
CA PRO A 81 0.66 18.26 20.68
C PRO A 81 2.04 17.59 20.79
N ARG A 82 2.78 17.88 21.85
CA ARG A 82 4.07 17.23 22.14
C ARG A 82 3.91 15.76 22.50
N GLY A 83 2.89 15.43 23.32
CA GLY A 83 2.57 14.05 23.68
C GLY A 83 2.19 13.21 22.46
N LYS A 84 1.37 13.75 21.58
CA LYS A 84 1.03 13.15 20.28
C LYS A 84 2.28 12.87 19.45
N ALA A 85 3.14 13.85 19.29
CA ALA A 85 4.38 13.70 18.54
C ALA A 85 5.34 12.67 19.15
N ALA A 86 5.40 12.57 20.48
CA ALA A 86 6.20 11.55 21.16
C ALA A 86 5.68 10.13 20.90
N ILE A 87 4.37 9.93 21.01
CA ILE A 87 3.73 8.64 20.74
C ILE A 87 3.97 8.24 19.28
N ASP A 88 3.80 9.18 18.33
CA ASP A 88 4.06 8.93 16.91
C ASP A 88 5.52 8.53 16.67
N CYS A 89 6.49 9.25 17.24
CA CYS A 89 7.90 8.92 17.08
C CYS A 89 8.24 7.54 17.61
N ILE A 90 7.72 7.17 18.79
CA ILE A 90 7.91 5.84 19.37
C ILE A 90 7.29 4.76 18.49
N GLY A 91 6.06 4.98 18.03
CA GLY A 91 5.34 4.06 17.14
C GLY A 91 6.08 3.84 15.82
N TYR A 92 6.57 4.91 15.20
CA TYR A 92 7.38 4.81 13.98
C TYR A 92 8.67 4.03 14.21
N LEU A 93 9.38 4.31 15.31
CA LEU A 93 10.69 3.71 15.56
C LEU A 93 10.61 2.22 15.95
N LEU A 94 9.66 1.86 16.82
CA LEU A 94 9.58 0.52 17.39
C LEU A 94 8.78 -0.46 16.52
N PHE A 95 7.76 0.02 15.83
CA PHE A 95 6.85 -0.86 15.09
C PHE A 95 6.91 -0.63 13.58
N PHE A 96 6.76 0.61 13.15
CA PHE A 96 6.60 0.91 11.73
C PHE A 96 7.86 0.62 10.91
N PHE A 97 9.00 1.21 11.30
CA PHE A 97 10.25 1.01 10.55
C PHE A 97 10.76 -0.43 10.58
N PRO A 98 10.80 -1.15 11.71
CA PRO A 98 11.22 -2.54 11.71
C PRO A 98 10.33 -3.43 10.85
N ALA A 99 8.99 -3.27 10.96
CA ALA A 99 8.04 -4.06 10.19
C ALA A 99 8.18 -3.80 8.68
N LEU A 100 8.22 -2.53 8.26
CA LEU A 100 8.35 -2.20 6.84
C LEU A 100 9.72 -2.53 6.26
N THR A 101 10.79 -2.37 7.05
CA THR A 101 12.13 -2.78 6.60
C THR A 101 12.19 -4.29 6.38
N ALA A 102 11.61 -5.07 7.28
CA ALA A 102 11.47 -6.51 7.10
C ALA A 102 10.63 -6.84 5.86
N LEU A 103 9.51 -6.12 5.65
CA LEU A 103 8.64 -6.33 4.50
C LEU A 103 9.33 -5.98 3.17
N VAL A 104 10.12 -4.92 3.12
CA VAL A 104 10.94 -4.56 1.94
C VAL A 104 11.99 -5.64 1.67
N TYR A 105 12.68 -6.11 2.71
CA TYR A 105 13.75 -7.08 2.56
C TYR A 105 13.21 -8.46 2.13
N TYR A 106 12.30 -9.03 2.90
CA TYR A 106 11.75 -10.37 2.60
C TYR A 106 10.83 -10.35 1.39
N GLY A 107 10.03 -9.29 1.23
CA GLY A 107 9.20 -9.08 0.04
C GLY A 107 10.04 -8.91 -1.23
N GLY A 108 11.18 -8.22 -1.12
CA GLY A 108 12.15 -8.09 -2.20
C GLY A 108 12.75 -9.45 -2.61
N GLN A 109 13.16 -10.26 -1.65
CA GLN A 109 13.67 -11.61 -1.91
C GLN A 109 12.59 -12.51 -2.54
N PHE A 110 11.35 -12.42 -2.04
CA PHE A 110 10.21 -13.16 -2.58
C PHE A 110 9.91 -12.77 -4.04
N ALA A 111 9.87 -11.47 -4.34
CA ALA A 111 9.67 -10.98 -5.69
C ALA A 111 10.84 -11.35 -6.62
N TRP A 112 12.07 -11.23 -6.14
CA TRP A 112 13.27 -11.59 -6.90
C TRP A 112 13.29 -13.06 -7.27
N LYS A 113 13.00 -13.95 -6.32
CA LYS A 113 12.91 -15.40 -6.56
C LYS A 113 11.84 -15.74 -7.60
N SER A 114 10.66 -15.10 -7.49
CA SER A 114 9.57 -15.28 -8.44
C SER A 114 9.96 -14.81 -9.85
N TRP A 115 10.71 -13.71 -9.94
CA TRP A 115 11.21 -13.18 -11.21
C TRP A 115 12.22 -14.11 -11.87
N MET A 116 13.16 -14.67 -11.08
CA MET A 116 14.14 -15.63 -11.59
C MET A 116 13.52 -16.94 -12.11
N LEU A 117 12.39 -17.34 -11.51
CA LEU A 117 11.65 -18.56 -11.89
C LEU A 117 10.61 -18.30 -12.98
N LEU A 118 10.40 -17.03 -13.41
CA LEU A 118 9.32 -16.62 -14.32
C LEU A 118 7.97 -17.21 -13.89
N GLU A 119 7.69 -17.11 -12.59
CA GLU A 119 6.59 -17.79 -11.93
C GLU A 119 5.23 -17.40 -12.52
N THR A 120 4.40 -18.40 -12.79
CA THR A 120 3.02 -18.23 -13.24
C THR A 120 2.02 -18.53 -12.11
N SER A 121 0.81 -17.99 -12.22
CA SER A 121 -0.26 -18.28 -11.27
C SER A 121 -0.67 -19.75 -11.34
N SER A 122 -0.88 -20.35 -10.18
CA SER A 122 -1.47 -21.69 -10.05
C SER A 122 -2.96 -21.63 -9.69
N ALA A 123 -3.55 -20.44 -9.63
CA ALA A 123 -4.91 -20.24 -9.15
C ALA A 123 -5.97 -20.51 -10.24
N SER A 124 -5.62 -20.33 -11.51
CA SER A 124 -6.49 -20.60 -12.66
C SER A 124 -5.78 -21.41 -13.74
N MET A 125 -6.57 -21.95 -14.68
CA MET A 125 -6.01 -22.66 -15.84
C MET A 125 -5.36 -21.72 -16.85
N TRP A 126 -5.57 -20.40 -16.75
CA TRP A 126 -4.96 -19.41 -17.62
C TRP A 126 -3.47 -19.19 -17.31
N GLN A 127 -3.03 -19.42 -16.05
CA GLN A 127 -1.65 -19.38 -15.59
C GLN A 127 -0.87 -18.11 -16.02
N PRO A 128 -1.38 -16.90 -15.75
CA PRO A 128 -0.68 -15.68 -16.12
C PRO A 128 0.62 -15.51 -15.32
N PRO A 129 1.58 -14.70 -15.81
CA PRO A 129 2.80 -14.40 -15.08
C PRO A 129 2.46 -13.62 -13.79
N ILE A 130 2.85 -14.16 -12.62
CA ILE A 130 2.56 -13.55 -11.32
C ILE A 130 3.76 -12.74 -10.78
N TYR A 131 4.96 -12.91 -11.31
CA TYR A 131 6.17 -12.25 -10.85
C TYR A 131 6.10 -10.70 -10.90
N PRO A 132 5.43 -10.04 -11.89
CA PRO A 132 5.31 -8.58 -11.86
C PRO A 132 4.41 -8.10 -10.72
N PHE A 133 3.33 -8.84 -10.43
CA PHE A 133 2.44 -8.54 -9.32
C PHE A 133 3.14 -8.68 -7.97
N LYS A 134 3.98 -9.71 -7.79
CA LYS A 134 4.78 -9.90 -6.56
C LYS A 134 5.74 -8.73 -6.30
N ALA A 135 6.24 -8.07 -7.35
CA ALA A 135 7.09 -6.89 -7.21
C ALA A 135 6.34 -5.66 -6.65
N VAL A 136 5.01 -5.61 -6.76
CA VAL A 136 4.19 -4.54 -6.17
C VAL A 136 4.40 -4.47 -4.66
N LEU A 137 4.50 -5.61 -3.98
CA LEU A 137 4.66 -5.67 -2.52
C LEU A 137 5.90 -4.92 -2.01
N PRO A 138 7.14 -5.24 -2.42
CA PRO A 138 8.32 -4.52 -1.94
C PRO A 138 8.37 -3.06 -2.42
N VAL A 139 7.87 -2.75 -3.62
CA VAL A 139 7.83 -1.39 -4.15
C VAL A 139 6.89 -0.51 -3.31
N THR A 140 5.69 -0.99 -3.01
CA THR A 140 4.73 -0.24 -2.20
C THR A 140 5.16 -0.16 -0.73
N ALA A 141 5.78 -1.20 -0.19
CA ALA A 141 6.37 -1.17 1.14
C ALA A 141 7.50 -0.13 1.23
N LEU A 142 8.32 0.03 0.19
CA LEU A 142 9.35 1.06 0.12
C LEU A 142 8.74 2.46 0.05
N LEU A 143 7.70 2.68 -0.76
CA LEU A 143 6.98 3.96 -0.81
C LEU A 143 6.37 4.31 0.55
N LEU A 144 5.78 3.34 1.22
CA LEU A 144 5.22 3.50 2.55
C LEU A 144 6.29 3.83 3.59
N LEU A 145 7.45 3.17 3.53
CA LEU A 145 8.59 3.43 4.41
C LEU A 145 9.11 4.86 4.22
N VAL A 146 9.27 5.31 2.98
CA VAL A 146 9.71 6.68 2.66
C VAL A 146 8.68 7.71 3.13
N GLN A 147 7.39 7.44 2.99
CA GLN A 147 6.33 8.33 3.50
C GLN A 147 6.34 8.37 5.04
N GLY A 148 6.50 7.23 5.70
CA GLY A 148 6.63 7.15 7.16
C GLY A 148 7.83 7.93 7.67
N LEU A 149 8.96 7.89 6.95
CA LEU A 149 10.14 8.70 7.28
C LEU A 149 9.82 10.21 7.19
N ALA A 150 9.07 10.64 6.18
CA ALA A 150 8.65 12.03 6.05
C ALA A 150 7.76 12.48 7.23
N LEU A 151 6.83 11.63 7.67
CA LEU A 151 5.97 11.90 8.82
C LEU A 151 6.74 11.86 10.14
N PHE A 152 7.63 10.89 10.31
CA PHE A 152 8.52 10.82 11.47
C PHE A 152 9.34 12.10 11.65
N ILE A 153 9.95 12.61 10.57
CA ILE A 153 10.72 13.87 10.60
C ILE A 153 9.81 15.05 11.01
N ARG A 154 8.55 15.09 10.56
CA ARG A 154 7.59 16.13 10.95
C ARG A 154 7.27 16.05 12.44
N SER A 155 6.94 14.85 12.94
CA SER A 155 6.66 14.63 14.37
C SER A 155 7.87 14.94 15.24
N ALA A 156 9.08 14.52 14.84
CA ALA A 156 10.31 14.85 15.55
C ALA A 156 10.58 16.34 15.62
N ARG A 157 10.31 17.11 14.54
CA ARG A 157 10.42 18.57 14.56
C ARG A 157 9.44 19.21 15.53
N THR A 158 8.19 18.75 15.58
CA THR A 158 7.19 19.23 16.54
C THR A 158 7.63 18.97 17.99
N LEU A 159 8.27 17.83 18.25
CA LEU A 159 8.85 17.51 19.56
C LEU A 159 9.97 18.48 19.96
N LEU A 160 10.88 18.76 19.04
CA LEU A 160 12.10 19.55 19.32
C LEU A 160 11.83 21.06 19.38
N GLN A 161 10.98 21.59 18.51
CA GLN A 161 10.78 23.05 18.37
C GLN A 161 9.76 23.59 19.37
N GLY A 162 8.95 22.72 20.02
CA GLY A 162 7.84 23.17 20.87
C GLY A 162 6.82 23.98 20.07
N ASP A 163 5.61 24.07 20.59
CA ASP A 163 4.56 24.88 20.00
C ASP A 163 5.00 26.37 20.00
N THR A 164 5.58 26.80 18.88
CA THR A 164 5.77 28.24 18.62
C THR A 164 4.46 28.78 18.07
N ARG A 165 3.47 28.92 18.95
CA ARG A 165 2.34 29.82 18.85
C ARG A 165 2.23 30.63 20.10
#